data_65d4a208c30cd6db10ac7a2c9b868959
#
_entry.id   65d4a208c30cd6db10ac7a2c9b868959
#
_cell.length_a   1.000
_cell.length_b   1.000
_cell.length_c   1.000
_cell.angle_alpha   90.00
_cell.angle_beta   90.00
_cell.angle_gamma   90.00
#
_symmetry.space_group_name_H-M   'P 1'
#
loop_
_entity.id
_entity.type
_entity.pdbx_description
1 polymer ?
#
loop_
_entity_poly.entity_id
_entity_poly.type
_entity_poly.pdbx_seq_one_letter_code
_entity_poly.pdbx_strand_id
1 'polypeptide(L)'
;MKKHFPKKVFFAFFLLVAGLLIFTLAAETLAQSKPIKAILNVPWGPETAVGLQHKDFVDLATQKTNGRLQIEAFYGSSLYGLDQQTPMLQKNVIQFGAQSGWFWQKLDPACTLTWCPFFFPSKEKMAQWYRTQKVQDFIETYMGKKYGLMNLPDIGWVGSNPFIWSTDWIVDSPDKLKGKRLATWADSDDALLGAFGAMGLSTNFNTHYTQLQTKMVDGAMGTAIPNLKSAGLGEFTKYRHMPFLYHNALTTVVGPMFWRQLPKDVQKIILTEVCPEVEKRANSRILELESSMIKFAEQNVGQKEILVPPEVFFPMLDWAVKNIWEKRVKDYPAGLPLWEEGARVTGYTLKDGKFSGVKEAWEKFYVENYGGKLKK
;
A
#
# COMPACT_ATOMS: atom_id res chain seq x y z
N MET A 1 -26.33 -36.00 71.19
CA MET A 1 -25.95 -36.56 69.86
C MET A 1 -25.14 -35.51 69.12
N LYS A 2 -23.79 -35.58 69.11
CA LYS A 2 -22.93 -34.70 68.33
C LYS A 2 -22.71 -35.35 66.99
N LYS A 3 -23.29 -34.79 65.88
CA LYS A 3 -23.05 -35.26 64.50
C LYS A 3 -21.65 -34.83 64.09
N HIS A 4 -20.70 -35.76 63.98
CA HIS A 4 -19.42 -35.54 63.38
C HIS A 4 -19.59 -35.52 61.84
N PHE A 5 -19.38 -34.34 61.22
CA PHE A 5 -19.23 -34.22 59.78
C PHE A 5 -17.87 -34.81 59.37
N PRO A 6 -17.81 -35.67 58.32
CA PRO A 6 -16.54 -36.27 57.91
C PRO A 6 -15.59 -35.21 57.34
N LYS A 7 -14.38 -35.15 57.90
CA LYS A 7 -13.30 -34.20 57.54
C LYS A 7 -13.04 -34.10 56.01
N LYS A 8 -13.29 -35.18 55.28
CA LYS A 8 -13.13 -35.26 53.82
C LYS A 8 -14.15 -34.38 53.06
N VAL A 9 -15.35 -34.21 53.55
CA VAL A 9 -16.39 -33.36 52.91
C VAL A 9 -16.08 -31.88 53.12
N PHE A 10 -15.50 -31.54 54.29
CA PHE A 10 -15.08 -30.18 54.56
C PHE A 10 -13.88 -29.74 53.71
N PHE A 11 -12.94 -30.64 53.48
CA PHE A 11 -11.77 -30.38 52.63
C PHE A 11 -12.14 -30.22 51.14
N ALA A 12 -13.06 -31.06 50.62
CA ALA A 12 -13.57 -30.95 49.28
C ALA A 12 -14.37 -29.65 49.03
N PHE A 13 -15.18 -29.24 50.01
CA PHE A 13 -15.91 -27.97 49.94
C PHE A 13 -14.98 -26.75 50.00
N PHE A 14 -13.89 -26.81 50.79
CA PHE A 14 -12.89 -25.73 50.85
C PHE A 14 -12.10 -25.58 49.55
N LEU A 15 -11.75 -26.70 48.88
CA LEU A 15 -11.09 -26.68 47.57
C LEU A 15 -12.03 -26.14 46.46
N LEU A 16 -13.31 -26.44 46.53
CA LEU A 16 -14.30 -25.94 45.54
C LEU A 16 -14.54 -24.45 45.70
N VAL A 17 -14.62 -23.95 46.95
CA VAL A 17 -14.76 -22.52 47.26
C VAL A 17 -13.49 -21.75 46.90
N ALA A 18 -12.30 -22.31 47.20
CA ALA A 18 -11.02 -21.71 46.82
C ALA A 18 -10.84 -21.68 45.31
N GLY A 19 -11.23 -22.72 44.58
CA GLY A 19 -11.25 -22.75 43.10
C GLY A 19 -12.18 -21.73 42.50
N LEU A 20 -13.41 -21.56 43.06
CA LEU A 20 -14.36 -20.52 42.62
C LEU A 20 -13.84 -19.10 42.87
N LEU A 21 -13.21 -18.87 44.05
CA LEU A 21 -12.62 -17.56 44.40
C LEU A 21 -11.44 -17.21 43.49
N ILE A 22 -10.60 -18.18 43.14
CA ILE A 22 -9.49 -17.95 42.18
C ILE A 22 -10.02 -17.68 40.80
N PHE A 23 -11.11 -18.35 40.37
CA PHE A 23 -11.70 -18.14 39.07
C PHE A 23 -12.42 -16.77 38.99
N THR A 24 -13.08 -16.32 40.06
CA THR A 24 -13.72 -14.98 40.13
C THR A 24 -12.66 -13.88 40.17
N LEU A 25 -11.56 -14.05 40.93
CA LEU A 25 -10.45 -13.09 40.96
C LEU A 25 -9.71 -13.01 39.62
N ALA A 26 -9.54 -14.12 38.89
CA ALA A 26 -8.97 -14.13 37.57
C ALA A 26 -9.91 -13.49 36.54
N ALA A 27 -11.23 -13.68 36.66
CA ALA A 27 -12.23 -13.05 35.81
C ALA A 27 -12.34 -11.53 36.07
N GLU A 28 -12.25 -11.09 37.32
CA GLU A 28 -12.25 -9.66 37.67
C GLU A 28 -10.97 -8.94 37.23
N THR A 29 -9.81 -9.58 37.25
CA THR A 29 -8.55 -9.01 36.76
C THR A 29 -8.56 -8.85 35.22
N LEU A 30 -9.26 -9.69 34.49
CA LEU A 30 -9.48 -9.58 33.05
C LEU A 30 -10.54 -8.51 32.69
N ALA A 31 -11.50 -8.26 33.58
CA ALA A 31 -12.60 -7.32 33.37
C ALA A 31 -12.28 -5.86 33.73
N GLN A 32 -11.13 -5.57 34.35
CA GLN A 32 -10.86 -4.23 34.94
C GLN A 32 -9.73 -3.42 34.32
N SER A 33 -9.06 -3.87 33.28
CA SER A 33 -8.12 -3.01 32.56
C SER A 33 -8.87 -2.04 31.66
N LYS A 34 -8.77 -0.72 31.91
CA LYS A 34 -9.29 0.30 31.00
C LYS A 34 -8.81 0.00 29.57
N PRO A 35 -9.71 0.08 28.57
CA PRO A 35 -9.31 -0.16 27.20
C PRO A 35 -8.18 0.81 26.78
N ILE A 36 -7.21 0.29 26.10
CA ILE A 36 -6.14 1.07 25.48
C ILE A 36 -6.76 1.77 24.26
N LYS A 37 -6.79 3.08 24.31
CA LYS A 37 -7.31 3.89 23.19
C LYS A 37 -6.16 4.28 22.25
N ALA A 38 -6.43 4.23 20.96
CA ALA A 38 -5.48 4.60 19.92
C ALA A 38 -6.19 5.33 18.77
N ILE A 39 -5.45 6.18 18.08
CA ILE A 39 -5.88 6.89 16.88
C ILE A 39 -5.17 6.32 15.69
N LEU A 40 -5.91 6.01 14.63
CA LEU A 40 -5.40 5.63 13.32
C LEU A 40 -5.69 6.74 12.32
N ASN A 41 -4.65 7.27 11.68
CA ASN A 41 -4.79 8.23 10.58
C ASN A 41 -4.75 7.51 9.23
N VAL A 42 -5.80 7.68 8.43
CA VAL A 42 -5.94 7.11 7.08
C VAL A 42 -6.18 8.27 6.10
N PRO A 43 -5.15 8.77 5.40
CA PRO A 43 -5.29 9.91 4.49
C PRO A 43 -6.21 9.68 3.28
N TRP A 44 -6.64 8.44 3.03
CA TRP A 44 -7.58 8.06 1.97
C TRP A 44 -9.02 7.89 2.49
N GLY A 45 -10.00 7.97 1.58
CA GLY A 45 -11.40 7.75 1.91
C GLY A 45 -11.69 6.31 2.40
N PRO A 46 -12.75 6.13 3.22
CA PRO A 46 -13.08 4.83 3.83
C PRO A 46 -13.49 3.75 2.81
N GLU A 47 -13.92 4.15 1.61
CA GLU A 47 -14.34 3.25 0.51
C GLU A 47 -13.18 2.80 -0.41
N THR A 48 -12.00 3.40 -0.27
CA THR A 48 -10.82 3.02 -1.04
C THR A 48 -10.24 1.69 -0.56
N ALA A 49 -9.38 1.05 -1.36
CA ALA A 49 -8.66 -0.16 -0.93
C ALA A 49 -7.91 0.06 0.38
N VAL A 50 -7.28 1.24 0.54
CA VAL A 50 -6.59 1.66 1.78
C VAL A 50 -7.57 1.77 2.95
N GLY A 51 -8.68 2.48 2.73
CA GLY A 51 -9.70 2.68 3.77
C GLY A 51 -10.30 1.36 4.25
N LEU A 52 -10.65 0.47 3.31
CA LEU A 52 -11.23 -0.84 3.62
C LEU A 52 -10.26 -1.75 4.39
N GLN A 53 -8.97 -1.76 4.02
CA GLN A 53 -7.96 -2.52 4.76
C GLN A 53 -7.84 -2.03 6.21
N HIS A 54 -7.79 -0.72 6.40
CA HIS A 54 -7.63 -0.15 7.74
C HIS A 54 -8.90 -0.24 8.58
N LYS A 55 -10.08 -0.30 7.94
CA LYS A 55 -11.32 -0.67 8.64
C LYS A 55 -11.25 -2.10 9.16
N ASP A 56 -10.82 -3.06 8.33
CA ASP A 56 -10.60 -4.43 8.79
C ASP A 56 -9.59 -4.49 9.94
N PHE A 57 -8.52 -3.70 9.89
CA PHE A 57 -7.53 -3.63 10.97
C PHE A 57 -8.16 -3.16 12.30
N VAL A 58 -8.97 -2.11 12.28
CA VAL A 58 -9.68 -1.58 13.45
C VAL A 58 -10.63 -2.62 14.04
N ASP A 59 -11.47 -3.20 13.19
CA ASP A 59 -12.49 -4.17 13.61
C ASP A 59 -11.83 -5.42 14.21
N LEU A 60 -10.81 -5.96 13.53
CA LEU A 60 -10.08 -7.15 13.98
C LEU A 60 -9.25 -6.89 15.23
N ALA A 61 -8.59 -5.74 15.34
CA ALA A 61 -7.84 -5.37 16.54
C ALA A 61 -8.75 -5.32 17.76
N THR A 62 -9.93 -4.70 17.64
CA THR A 62 -10.91 -4.67 18.71
C THR A 62 -11.44 -6.08 19.04
N GLN A 63 -11.82 -6.84 18.03
CA GLN A 63 -12.37 -8.18 18.20
C GLN A 63 -11.36 -9.16 18.84
N LYS A 64 -10.15 -9.25 18.28
CA LYS A 64 -9.13 -10.21 18.71
C LYS A 64 -8.54 -9.90 20.08
N THR A 65 -8.55 -8.63 20.49
CA THR A 65 -8.11 -8.21 21.83
C THR A 65 -9.25 -8.21 22.84
N ASN A 66 -10.46 -8.70 22.50
CA ASN A 66 -11.65 -8.66 23.36
C ASN A 66 -11.96 -7.23 23.88
N GLY A 67 -11.82 -6.22 23.02
CA GLY A 67 -12.08 -4.82 23.35
C GLY A 67 -10.96 -4.13 24.16
N ARG A 68 -9.86 -4.81 24.46
CA ARG A 68 -8.72 -4.21 25.19
C ARG A 68 -7.98 -3.15 24.38
N LEU A 69 -7.93 -3.27 23.04
CA LEU A 69 -7.44 -2.24 22.14
C LEU A 69 -8.62 -1.67 21.36
N GLN A 70 -8.89 -0.38 21.52
CA GLN A 70 -9.92 0.36 20.81
C GLN A 70 -9.27 1.43 19.96
N ILE A 71 -9.49 1.36 18.64
CA ILE A 71 -8.87 2.26 17.67
C ILE A 71 -9.96 3.13 17.05
N GLU A 72 -9.77 4.44 17.12
CA GLU A 72 -10.58 5.42 16.40
C GLU A 72 -9.87 5.79 15.10
N ALA A 73 -10.50 5.55 13.94
CA ALA A 73 -9.92 5.82 12.64
C ALA A 73 -10.46 7.10 12.01
N PHE A 74 -9.55 7.92 11.49
CA PHE A 74 -9.83 9.17 10.79
C PHE A 74 -9.43 9.04 9.32
N TYR A 75 -10.39 9.24 8.42
CA TYR A 75 -10.24 9.01 6.98
C TYR A 75 -10.18 10.32 6.18
N GLY A 76 -9.67 10.27 4.94
CA GLY A 76 -9.71 11.36 3.98
C GLY A 76 -8.90 12.59 4.39
N SER A 77 -7.79 12.41 5.11
CA SER A 77 -6.97 13.51 5.66
C SER A 77 -7.73 14.42 6.64
N SER A 78 -8.81 13.94 7.25
CA SER A 78 -9.62 14.73 8.17
C SER A 78 -8.86 15.14 9.44
N LEU A 79 -7.84 14.38 9.83
CA LEU A 79 -6.99 14.69 10.98
C LEU A 79 -5.63 15.24 10.52
N TYR A 80 -4.88 14.45 9.72
CA TYR A 80 -3.58 14.83 9.20
C TYR A 80 -3.42 14.37 7.75
N GLY A 81 -2.80 15.22 6.92
CA GLY A 81 -2.29 14.83 5.62
C GLY A 81 -1.14 13.82 5.74
N LEU A 82 -0.83 13.16 4.63
CA LEU A 82 0.17 12.10 4.60
C LEU A 82 1.56 12.60 5.03
N ASP A 83 1.94 13.82 4.62
CA ASP A 83 3.24 14.43 4.95
C ASP A 83 3.39 14.73 6.45
N GLN A 84 2.28 14.93 7.16
CA GLN A 84 2.25 15.21 8.60
C GLN A 84 2.24 13.94 9.45
N GLN A 85 1.93 12.80 8.88
CA GLN A 85 1.70 11.56 9.61
C GLN A 85 2.92 11.08 10.41
N THR A 86 4.11 11.06 9.80
CA THR A 86 5.33 10.59 10.46
C THR A 86 5.67 11.36 11.73
N PRO A 87 5.76 12.70 11.73
CA PRO A 87 6.03 13.45 12.97
C PRO A 87 4.93 13.25 14.03
N MET A 88 3.68 13.04 13.64
CA MET A 88 2.60 12.78 14.60
C MET A 88 2.68 11.40 15.25
N LEU A 89 3.10 10.38 14.49
CA LEU A 89 3.44 9.04 15.01
C LEU A 89 4.62 9.09 15.99
N GLN A 90 5.69 9.80 15.62
CA GLN A 90 6.89 9.96 16.44
C GLN A 90 6.59 10.66 17.78
N LYS A 91 5.70 11.65 17.76
CA LYS A 91 5.27 12.40 18.96
C LYS A 91 4.15 11.71 19.74
N ASN A 92 3.69 10.54 19.29
CA ASN A 92 2.57 9.79 19.88
C ASN A 92 1.23 10.56 19.90
N VAL A 93 1.05 11.52 18.98
CA VAL A 93 -0.23 12.23 18.79
C VAL A 93 -1.25 11.32 18.13
N ILE A 94 -0.81 10.53 17.14
CA ILE A 94 -1.50 9.37 16.59
C ILE A 94 -0.68 8.13 16.85
N GLN A 95 -1.32 6.97 16.92
CA GLN A 95 -0.65 5.73 17.29
C GLN A 95 -0.42 4.82 16.09
N PHE A 96 -1.33 4.84 15.14
CA PHE A 96 -1.26 4.09 13.88
C PHE A 96 -1.43 5.03 12.68
N GLY A 97 -0.86 4.62 11.55
CA GLY A 97 -1.01 5.33 10.28
C GLY A 97 -1.06 4.38 9.11
N ALA A 98 -1.87 4.72 8.11
CA ALA A 98 -1.86 4.02 6.83
C ALA A 98 -0.62 4.41 6.03
N GLN A 99 0.06 3.43 5.43
CA GLN A 99 1.27 3.63 4.62
C GLN A 99 1.16 2.98 3.25
N SER A 100 1.86 3.57 2.29
CA SER A 100 2.00 3.01 0.95
C SER A 100 3.43 3.18 0.44
N GLY A 101 3.81 2.42 -0.60
CA GLY A 101 5.13 2.53 -1.22
C GLY A 101 5.45 3.95 -1.70
N TRP A 102 4.45 4.68 -2.19
CA TRP A 102 4.60 6.08 -2.57
C TRP A 102 5.06 6.97 -1.40
N PHE A 103 4.55 6.72 -0.21
CA PHE A 103 4.93 7.49 0.97
C PHE A 103 6.38 7.20 1.42
N TRP A 104 6.80 5.92 1.35
CA TRP A 104 8.15 5.56 1.73
C TRP A 104 9.21 6.33 0.93
N GLN A 105 9.02 6.48 -0.39
CA GLN A 105 9.97 7.27 -1.20
C GLN A 105 9.96 8.77 -0.87
N LYS A 106 8.82 9.34 -0.48
CA LYS A 106 8.74 10.75 -0.04
C LYS A 106 9.42 10.96 1.29
N LEU A 107 9.30 9.99 2.19
CA LEU A 107 9.96 10.02 3.48
C LEU A 107 11.49 9.85 3.33
N ASP A 108 11.91 8.93 2.47
CA ASP A 108 13.31 8.62 2.22
C ASP A 108 13.57 8.21 0.76
N PRO A 109 14.39 8.98 0.03
CA PRO A 109 14.74 8.66 -1.36
C PRO A 109 15.41 7.29 -1.55
N ALA A 110 16.02 6.70 -0.52
CA ALA A 110 16.54 5.33 -0.58
C ALA A 110 15.43 4.29 -0.82
N CYS A 111 14.17 4.62 -0.50
CA CYS A 111 13.01 3.77 -0.72
C CYS A 111 12.34 3.96 -2.09
N THR A 112 13.00 4.63 -3.01
CA THR A 112 12.42 4.99 -4.32
C THR A 112 11.88 3.82 -5.12
N LEU A 113 12.46 2.61 -4.98
CA LEU A 113 12.00 1.43 -5.70
C LEU A 113 10.55 1.08 -5.39
N THR A 114 10.05 1.45 -4.21
CA THR A 114 8.65 1.23 -3.83
C THR A 114 7.65 1.99 -4.71
N TRP A 115 8.12 2.98 -5.47
CA TRP A 115 7.32 3.76 -6.43
C TRP A 115 8.20 4.13 -7.64
N CYS A 116 8.59 3.13 -8.43
CA CYS A 116 9.46 3.33 -9.58
C CYS A 116 8.75 2.95 -10.88
N PRO A 117 8.66 3.87 -11.87
CA PRO A 117 8.00 3.60 -13.13
C PRO A 117 8.52 2.34 -13.82
N PHE A 118 7.63 1.42 -14.17
CA PHE A 118 7.89 0.20 -14.95
C PHE A 118 8.89 -0.78 -14.35
N PHE A 119 9.30 -0.63 -13.08
CA PHE A 119 10.31 -1.54 -12.53
C PHE A 119 9.77 -2.97 -12.37
N PHE A 120 8.56 -3.12 -11.86
CA PHE A 120 7.92 -4.44 -11.74
C PHE A 120 6.93 -4.65 -12.87
N PRO A 121 7.13 -5.67 -13.74
CA PRO A 121 6.20 -5.93 -14.84
C PRO A 121 4.84 -6.45 -14.36
N SER A 122 4.77 -7.02 -13.15
CA SER A 122 3.52 -7.49 -12.58
C SER A 122 3.44 -7.29 -11.06
N LYS A 123 2.21 -7.31 -10.53
CA LYS A 123 1.97 -7.26 -9.08
C LYS A 123 2.56 -8.45 -8.34
N GLU A 124 2.62 -9.63 -8.99
CA GLU A 124 3.20 -10.85 -8.42
C GLU A 124 4.69 -10.66 -8.17
N LYS A 125 5.41 -10.04 -9.11
CA LYS A 125 6.84 -9.71 -8.97
C LYS A 125 7.06 -8.70 -7.85
N MET A 126 6.24 -7.66 -7.77
CA MET A 126 6.27 -6.70 -6.66
C MET A 126 5.96 -7.38 -5.33
N ALA A 127 4.95 -8.25 -5.27
CA ALA A 127 4.59 -9.00 -4.09
C ALA A 127 5.70 -9.94 -3.62
N GLN A 128 6.32 -10.65 -4.56
CA GLN A 128 7.46 -11.51 -4.28
C GLN A 128 8.62 -10.70 -3.69
N TRP A 129 8.97 -9.57 -4.31
CA TRP A 129 10.02 -8.68 -3.83
C TRP A 129 9.74 -8.17 -2.42
N TYR A 130 8.54 -7.64 -2.18
CA TYR A 130 8.18 -7.03 -0.91
C TYR A 130 8.24 -8.03 0.25
N ARG A 131 7.96 -9.33 0.00
CA ARG A 131 7.98 -10.39 1.02
C ARG A 131 9.35 -11.03 1.22
N THR A 132 10.39 -10.64 0.46
CA THR A 132 11.72 -11.20 0.70
C THR A 132 12.27 -10.71 2.03
N GLN A 133 13.03 -11.57 2.71
CA GLN A 133 13.63 -11.23 4.00
C GLN A 133 14.52 -9.98 3.87
N LYS A 134 15.29 -9.87 2.78
CA LYS A 134 16.17 -8.73 2.53
C LYS A 134 15.43 -7.39 2.50
N VAL A 135 14.24 -7.34 1.89
CA VAL A 135 13.39 -6.14 1.85
C VAL A 135 12.78 -5.86 3.22
N GLN A 136 12.28 -6.88 3.92
CA GLN A 136 11.74 -6.71 5.26
C GLN A 136 12.81 -6.25 6.25
N ASP A 137 14.01 -6.82 6.21
CA ASP A 137 15.15 -6.39 7.03
C ASP A 137 15.54 -4.94 6.75
N PHE A 138 15.51 -4.51 5.49
CA PHE A 138 15.76 -3.12 5.12
C PHE A 138 14.70 -2.18 5.71
N ILE A 139 13.42 -2.52 5.58
CA ILE A 139 12.32 -1.71 6.13
C ILE A 139 12.45 -1.64 7.66
N GLU A 140 12.67 -2.75 8.33
CA GLU A 140 12.77 -2.82 9.78
C GLU A 140 14.02 -2.10 10.31
N THR A 141 15.19 -2.38 9.72
CA THR A 141 16.46 -1.87 10.24
C THR A 141 16.75 -0.46 9.76
N TYR A 142 16.61 -0.17 8.47
CA TYR A 142 16.92 1.15 7.94
C TYR A 142 15.83 2.17 8.28
N MET A 143 14.59 1.88 7.89
CA MET A 143 13.47 2.81 8.11
C MET A 143 13.07 2.86 9.58
N GLY A 144 13.01 1.71 10.23
CA GLY A 144 12.69 1.61 11.66
C GLY A 144 13.69 2.36 12.55
N LYS A 145 14.98 2.22 12.32
CA LYS A 145 16.01 2.94 13.08
C LYS A 145 16.03 4.42 12.76
N LYS A 146 15.92 4.80 11.49
CA LYS A 146 16.03 6.19 11.06
C LYS A 146 14.82 7.04 11.46
N TYR A 147 13.62 6.48 11.32
CA TYR A 147 12.37 7.21 11.56
C TYR A 147 11.62 6.74 12.81
N GLY A 148 12.07 5.65 13.43
CA GLY A 148 11.45 5.09 14.62
C GLY A 148 10.07 4.45 14.36
N LEU A 149 9.66 4.29 13.11
CA LEU A 149 8.38 3.69 12.74
C LEU A 149 8.52 2.17 12.67
N MET A 150 7.52 1.46 13.16
CA MET A 150 7.40 0.03 12.98
C MET A 150 6.36 -0.25 11.90
N ASN A 151 6.75 -0.97 10.86
CA ASN A 151 5.84 -1.44 9.81
C ASN A 151 5.20 -2.75 10.25
N LEU A 152 3.87 -2.82 10.24
CA LEU A 152 3.16 -4.05 10.59
C LEU A 152 3.10 -5.00 9.36
N PRO A 153 3.10 -6.31 9.57
CA PRO A 153 3.11 -7.30 8.48
C PRO A 153 1.69 -7.58 7.94
N ASP A 154 0.90 -6.54 7.68
CA ASP A 154 -0.46 -6.59 7.13
C ASP A 154 -0.50 -6.18 5.65
N ILE A 155 0.39 -6.77 4.84
CA ILE A 155 0.66 -6.36 3.47
C ILE A 155 -0.55 -6.53 2.55
N GLY A 156 -1.25 -5.45 2.30
CA GLY A 156 -2.31 -5.38 1.29
C GLY A 156 -1.83 -4.72 -0.02
N TRP A 157 -2.71 -4.70 -1.01
CA TRP A 157 -2.44 -4.09 -2.30
C TRP A 157 -3.41 -2.94 -2.56
N VAL A 158 -2.89 -1.83 -3.07
CA VAL A 158 -3.73 -0.68 -3.51
C VAL A 158 -4.51 -1.02 -4.77
N GLY A 159 -4.06 -2.02 -5.51
CA GLY A 159 -4.52 -2.38 -6.83
C GLY A 159 -3.51 -2.02 -7.92
N SER A 160 -3.90 -2.31 -9.15
CA SER A 160 -3.08 -2.06 -10.35
C SER A 160 -3.18 -0.59 -10.77
N ASN A 161 -2.03 -0.03 -11.17
CA ASN A 161 -1.92 1.36 -11.58
C ASN A 161 -1.60 1.42 -13.08
N PRO A 162 -2.61 1.61 -13.96
CA PRO A 162 -2.38 1.80 -15.39
C PRO A 162 -1.42 2.93 -15.68
N PHE A 163 -0.72 2.83 -16.81
CA PHE A 163 0.26 3.83 -17.22
C PHE A 163 -0.36 5.23 -17.30
N ILE A 164 -1.40 5.38 -18.13
CA ILE A 164 -2.11 6.65 -18.30
C ILE A 164 -3.63 6.41 -18.36
N TRP A 165 -4.36 7.29 -17.72
CA TRP A 165 -5.78 7.51 -17.90
C TRP A 165 -5.96 8.76 -18.73
N SER A 166 -6.63 8.69 -19.88
CA SER A 166 -6.83 9.84 -20.75
C SER A 166 -8.30 10.15 -20.99
N THR A 167 -8.61 11.44 -21.15
CA THR A 167 -9.99 11.91 -21.34
C THR A 167 -10.59 11.43 -22.66
N ASP A 168 -9.96 11.76 -23.79
CA ASP A 168 -10.48 11.52 -25.15
C ASP A 168 -9.40 11.25 -26.20
N TRP A 169 -8.19 10.90 -25.77
CA TRP A 169 -7.04 10.64 -26.64
C TRP A 169 -6.35 9.33 -26.24
N ILE A 170 -5.59 8.73 -27.17
CA ILE A 170 -4.86 7.48 -26.94
C ILE A 170 -3.37 7.66 -27.17
N VAL A 171 -2.56 6.85 -26.47
CA VAL A 171 -1.10 6.79 -26.63
C VAL A 171 -0.77 5.69 -27.64
N ASP A 172 -0.89 6.00 -28.92
CA ASP A 172 -0.57 5.12 -30.05
C ASP A 172 0.72 5.53 -30.78
N SER A 173 1.25 6.70 -30.45
CA SER A 173 2.55 7.18 -30.91
C SER A 173 3.17 8.14 -29.87
N PRO A 174 4.52 8.36 -29.87
CA PRO A 174 5.17 9.28 -28.95
C PRO A 174 4.64 10.71 -29.04
N ASP A 175 4.23 11.14 -30.23
CA ASP A 175 3.73 12.50 -30.50
C ASP A 175 2.41 12.79 -29.78
N LYS A 176 1.64 11.77 -29.44
CA LYS A 176 0.36 11.92 -28.73
C LYS A 176 0.51 12.42 -27.29
N LEU A 177 1.69 12.30 -26.72
CA LEU A 177 2.01 12.85 -25.40
C LEU A 177 2.32 14.35 -25.45
N LYS A 178 2.78 14.88 -26.59
CA LYS A 178 3.20 16.28 -26.72
C LYS A 178 2.09 17.26 -26.35
N GLY A 179 2.41 18.15 -25.43
CA GLY A 179 1.49 19.20 -24.95
C GLY A 179 0.37 18.71 -24.02
N LYS A 180 0.31 17.42 -23.68
CA LYS A 180 -0.67 16.89 -22.73
C LYS A 180 -0.26 17.24 -21.31
N ARG A 181 -1.26 17.53 -20.48
CA ARG A 181 -1.12 17.81 -19.05
C ARG A 181 -1.71 16.63 -18.28
N LEU A 182 -0.94 16.03 -17.41
CA LEU A 182 -1.37 14.85 -16.68
C LEU A 182 -1.21 15.07 -15.16
N ALA A 183 -2.21 14.70 -14.39
CA ALA A 183 -2.07 14.63 -12.94
C ALA A 183 -1.06 13.52 -12.59
N THR A 184 -0.11 13.83 -11.74
CA THR A 184 1.04 12.98 -11.38
C THR A 184 1.20 12.88 -9.87
N TRP A 185 1.95 11.86 -9.42
CA TRP A 185 2.14 11.56 -8.00
C TRP A 185 3.59 11.76 -7.53
N ALA A 186 4.56 11.80 -8.45
CA ALA A 186 5.97 11.83 -8.12
C ALA A 186 6.79 12.56 -9.18
N ASP A 187 7.94 13.11 -8.77
CA ASP A 187 8.91 13.77 -9.66
C ASP A 187 9.40 12.85 -10.79
N SER A 188 9.41 11.53 -10.55
CA SER A 188 9.74 10.54 -11.59
C SER A 188 8.71 10.49 -12.71
N ASP A 189 7.44 10.74 -12.39
CA ASP A 189 6.35 10.79 -13.36
C ASP A 189 6.50 12.04 -14.23
N ASP A 190 6.76 13.18 -13.58
CA ASP A 190 6.98 14.46 -14.26
C ASP A 190 8.19 14.39 -15.19
N ALA A 191 9.30 13.78 -14.71
CA ALA A 191 10.51 13.59 -15.51
C ALA A 191 10.27 12.69 -16.72
N LEU A 192 9.56 11.57 -16.54
CA LEU A 192 9.20 10.66 -17.63
C LEU A 192 8.31 11.35 -18.65
N LEU A 193 7.25 12.02 -18.22
CA LEU A 193 6.34 12.75 -19.10
C LEU A 193 7.05 13.87 -19.87
N GLY A 194 7.88 14.64 -19.17
CA GLY A 194 8.63 15.75 -19.77
C GLY A 194 9.58 15.32 -20.87
N ALA A 195 10.21 14.14 -20.74
CA ALA A 195 11.08 13.57 -21.77
C ALA A 195 10.34 13.27 -23.08
N PHE A 196 9.03 13.07 -23.03
CA PHE A 196 8.18 12.79 -24.19
C PHE A 196 7.22 13.95 -24.54
N GLY A 197 7.52 15.15 -24.01
CA GLY A 197 6.84 16.40 -24.38
C GLY A 197 5.50 16.63 -23.68
N ALA A 198 5.14 15.83 -22.67
CA ALA A 198 4.00 16.07 -21.82
C ALA A 198 4.40 16.85 -20.55
N MET A 199 3.42 17.36 -19.82
CA MET A 199 3.61 18.07 -18.56
C MET A 199 2.94 17.31 -17.43
N GLY A 200 3.71 16.98 -16.38
CA GLY A 200 3.17 16.52 -15.12
C GLY A 200 2.67 17.70 -14.28
N LEU A 201 1.50 17.54 -13.68
CA LEU A 201 0.95 18.47 -12.70
C LEU A 201 0.78 17.69 -11.39
N SER A 202 1.67 17.94 -10.44
CA SER A 202 1.62 17.29 -9.13
C SER A 202 0.24 17.43 -8.51
N THR A 203 -0.29 16.33 -8.04
CA THR A 203 -1.63 16.25 -7.46
C THR A 203 -1.58 15.68 -6.05
N ASN A 204 -2.67 15.86 -5.33
CA ASN A 204 -3.00 15.08 -4.15
C ASN A 204 -4.37 14.44 -4.37
N PHE A 205 -4.69 13.47 -3.52
CA PHE A 205 -5.92 12.70 -3.68
C PHE A 205 -7.18 13.58 -3.68
N ASN A 206 -7.18 14.66 -2.90
CA ASN A 206 -8.35 15.54 -2.74
C ASN A 206 -8.56 16.50 -3.93
N THR A 207 -7.50 16.79 -4.71
CA THR A 207 -7.58 17.73 -5.84
C THR A 207 -7.73 17.06 -7.20
N HIS A 208 -7.45 15.76 -7.29
CA HIS A 208 -7.42 15.02 -8.55
C HIS A 208 -8.77 15.08 -9.30
N TYR A 209 -9.87 14.82 -8.59
CA TYR A 209 -11.22 14.91 -9.16
C TYR A 209 -11.48 16.30 -9.78
N THR A 210 -11.18 17.36 -9.02
CA THR A 210 -11.39 18.75 -9.47
C THR A 210 -10.51 19.11 -10.67
N GLN A 211 -9.27 18.64 -10.72
CA GLN A 211 -8.36 18.90 -11.85
C GLN A 211 -8.92 18.29 -13.15
N LEU A 212 -9.51 17.10 -13.11
CA LEU A 212 -10.17 16.47 -14.26
C LEU A 212 -11.48 17.20 -14.62
N GLN A 213 -12.32 17.47 -13.63
CA GLN A 213 -13.60 18.15 -13.82
C GLN A 213 -13.44 19.52 -14.48
N THR A 214 -12.46 20.29 -14.05
CA THR A 214 -12.18 21.65 -14.56
C THR A 214 -11.34 21.65 -15.84
N LYS A 215 -10.97 20.47 -16.35
CA LYS A 215 -10.09 20.30 -17.52
C LYS A 215 -8.72 20.96 -17.34
N MET A 216 -8.25 21.08 -16.10
CA MET A 216 -6.90 21.54 -15.81
C MET A 216 -5.89 20.51 -16.31
N VAL A 217 -6.25 19.22 -16.30
CA VAL A 217 -5.47 18.11 -16.83
C VAL A 217 -6.25 17.38 -17.92
N ASP A 218 -5.51 16.77 -18.84
CA ASP A 218 -6.03 15.98 -19.97
C ASP A 218 -6.08 14.48 -19.63
N GLY A 219 -5.72 14.13 -18.38
CA GLY A 219 -5.69 12.78 -17.87
C GLY A 219 -4.89 12.65 -16.59
N ALA A 220 -4.55 11.42 -16.22
CA ALA A 220 -3.75 11.11 -15.03
C ALA A 220 -2.76 9.99 -15.32
N MET A 221 -1.63 9.99 -14.61
CA MET A 221 -0.62 8.95 -14.69
C MET A 221 -0.60 8.13 -13.39
N GLY A 222 -0.58 6.80 -13.49
CA GLY A 222 -0.31 5.92 -12.38
C GLY A 222 -1.34 5.90 -11.24
N THR A 223 -2.59 6.29 -11.47
CA THR A 223 -3.64 6.19 -10.46
C THR A 223 -4.23 4.78 -10.42
N ALA A 224 -4.36 4.21 -9.23
CA ALA A 224 -4.82 2.84 -9.06
C ALA A 224 -6.31 2.67 -9.45
N ILE A 225 -6.63 1.53 -10.08
CA ILE A 225 -7.99 1.16 -10.50
C ILE A 225 -9.02 1.26 -9.36
N PRO A 226 -8.77 0.80 -8.12
CA PRO A 226 -9.72 0.95 -7.03
C PRO A 226 -10.12 2.40 -6.71
N ASN A 227 -9.31 3.37 -7.12
CA ASN A 227 -9.56 4.79 -6.89
C ASN A 227 -10.30 5.48 -8.04
N LEU A 228 -10.76 4.73 -9.03
CA LEU A 228 -11.42 5.26 -10.24
C LEU A 228 -12.55 6.23 -9.92
N LYS A 229 -13.42 5.88 -8.98
CA LYS A 229 -14.55 6.73 -8.59
C LYS A 229 -14.10 7.95 -7.80
N SER A 230 -13.31 7.76 -6.75
CA SER A 230 -12.86 8.86 -5.86
C SER A 230 -11.92 9.84 -6.55
N ALA A 231 -11.15 9.39 -7.56
CA ALA A 231 -10.28 10.23 -8.37
C ALA A 231 -10.97 10.83 -9.61
N GLY A 232 -12.26 10.55 -9.85
CA GLY A 232 -13.02 11.02 -11.01
C GLY A 232 -12.69 10.34 -12.33
N LEU A 233 -11.78 9.38 -12.35
CA LEU A 233 -11.32 8.73 -13.58
C LEU A 233 -12.42 7.95 -14.29
N GLY A 234 -13.34 7.33 -13.54
CA GLY A 234 -14.48 6.62 -14.09
C GLY A 234 -15.59 7.52 -14.66
N GLU A 235 -15.44 8.85 -14.55
CA GLU A 235 -16.39 9.85 -15.03
C GLU A 235 -15.81 10.70 -16.17
N PHE A 236 -14.49 10.94 -16.14
CA PHE A 236 -13.84 11.90 -17.05
C PHE A 236 -12.88 11.27 -18.04
N THR A 237 -12.47 9.99 -17.87
CA THR A 237 -11.50 9.35 -18.77
C THR A 237 -12.13 8.24 -19.61
N LYS A 238 -11.89 8.27 -20.91
CA LYS A 238 -12.39 7.26 -21.86
C LYS A 238 -11.42 6.09 -22.09
N TYR A 239 -10.16 6.28 -21.75
CA TYR A 239 -9.14 5.26 -22.02
C TYR A 239 -8.23 5.04 -20.81
N ARG A 240 -7.95 3.76 -20.51
CA ARG A 240 -6.88 3.35 -19.62
C ARG A 240 -5.79 2.65 -20.42
N HIS A 241 -4.57 3.14 -20.30
CA HIS A 241 -3.44 2.65 -21.06
C HIS A 241 -2.60 1.66 -20.24
N MET A 242 -2.31 0.54 -20.89
CA MET A 242 -1.47 -0.53 -20.37
C MET A 242 -0.11 -0.50 -21.06
N PRO A 243 0.95 -1.03 -20.48
CA PRO A 243 0.99 -1.83 -19.24
C PRO A 243 0.82 -0.99 -17.97
N PHE A 244 0.84 -1.66 -16.83
CA PHE A 244 0.85 -0.97 -15.54
C PHE A 244 2.15 -0.19 -15.32
N LEU A 245 2.01 1.00 -14.76
CA LEU A 245 3.14 1.86 -14.41
C LEU A 245 3.76 1.44 -13.08
N TYR A 246 2.90 1.17 -12.10
CA TYR A 246 3.25 0.80 -10.74
C TYR A 246 2.43 -0.37 -10.25
N HIS A 247 2.98 -1.02 -9.23
CA HIS A 247 2.26 -1.86 -8.29
C HIS A 247 2.58 -1.36 -6.89
N ASN A 248 1.60 -1.22 -6.03
CA ASN A 248 1.80 -0.55 -4.75
C ASN A 248 1.30 -1.41 -3.59
N ALA A 249 2.16 -1.57 -2.59
CA ALA A 249 1.82 -2.24 -1.34
C ALA A 249 1.28 -1.25 -0.33
N LEU A 250 0.38 -1.73 0.51
CA LEU A 250 -0.17 -1.05 1.67
C LEU A 250 0.24 -1.76 2.94
N THR A 251 0.52 -0.99 3.98
CA THR A 251 0.79 -1.51 5.31
C THR A 251 0.29 -0.54 6.37
N THR A 252 0.13 -1.02 7.59
CA THR A 252 -0.07 -0.19 8.76
C THR A 252 1.27 0.08 9.43
N VAL A 253 1.54 1.33 9.76
CA VAL A 253 2.69 1.70 10.60
C VAL A 253 2.21 2.09 11.99
N VAL A 254 3.05 1.81 12.98
CA VAL A 254 2.79 2.13 14.39
C VAL A 254 3.89 3.00 14.97
N GLY A 255 3.49 3.99 15.77
CA GLY A 255 4.41 4.87 16.48
C GLY A 255 5.25 4.14 17.54
N PRO A 256 6.56 4.45 17.64
CA PRO A 256 7.49 3.67 18.47
C PRO A 256 7.19 3.76 19.96
N MET A 257 6.70 4.90 20.43
CA MET A 257 6.35 5.06 21.85
C MET A 257 5.13 4.22 22.21
N PHE A 258 4.09 4.27 21.39
CA PHE A 258 2.87 3.49 21.62
C PHE A 258 3.15 1.99 21.56
N TRP A 259 3.89 1.52 20.56
CA TRP A 259 4.22 0.11 20.43
C TRP A 259 4.92 -0.44 21.66
N ARG A 260 5.90 0.31 22.22
CA ARG A 260 6.60 -0.11 23.46
C ARG A 260 5.69 -0.15 24.69
N GLN A 261 4.64 0.66 24.73
CA GLN A 261 3.68 0.73 25.84
C GLN A 261 2.59 -0.35 25.74
N LEU A 262 2.36 -0.91 24.55
CA LEU A 262 1.39 -1.98 24.40
C LEU A 262 1.82 -3.23 25.18
N PRO A 263 0.89 -3.89 25.91
CA PRO A 263 1.15 -5.18 26.53
C PRO A 263 1.66 -6.21 25.51
N LYS A 264 2.60 -7.05 25.91
CA LYS A 264 3.24 -8.02 25.01
C LYS A 264 2.29 -9.01 24.37
N ASP A 265 1.25 -9.41 25.07
CA ASP A 265 0.19 -10.26 24.55
C ASP A 265 -0.65 -9.53 23.49
N VAL A 266 -0.96 -8.23 23.67
CA VAL A 266 -1.64 -7.42 22.65
C VAL A 266 -0.77 -7.25 21.41
N GLN A 267 0.55 -6.97 21.57
CA GLN A 267 1.49 -6.94 20.46
C GLN A 267 1.48 -8.27 19.69
N LYS A 268 1.52 -9.39 20.40
CA LYS A 268 1.49 -10.74 19.81
C LYS A 268 0.19 -10.94 19.03
N ILE A 269 -0.98 -10.63 19.59
CA ILE A 269 -2.27 -10.75 18.91
C ILE A 269 -2.29 -9.92 17.62
N ILE A 270 -1.79 -8.68 17.65
CA ILE A 270 -1.71 -7.84 16.47
C ILE A 270 -0.88 -8.52 15.37
N LEU A 271 0.31 -9.01 15.72
CA LEU A 271 1.25 -9.58 14.75
C LEU A 271 0.80 -10.94 14.21
N THR A 272 0.20 -11.81 15.06
CA THR A 272 -0.06 -13.21 14.71
C THR A 272 -1.51 -13.52 14.35
N GLU A 273 -2.45 -12.62 14.67
CA GLU A 273 -3.88 -12.86 14.41
C GLU A 273 -4.52 -11.73 13.59
N VAL A 274 -4.24 -10.47 13.94
CA VAL A 274 -4.83 -9.31 13.25
C VAL A 274 -4.20 -9.12 11.88
N CYS A 275 -2.88 -8.94 11.82
CA CYS A 275 -2.19 -8.63 10.56
C CYS A 275 -2.38 -9.71 9.48
N PRO A 276 -2.26 -11.02 9.75
CA PRO A 276 -2.48 -12.05 8.73
C PRO A 276 -3.92 -12.07 8.19
N GLU A 277 -4.90 -11.83 9.05
CA GLU A 277 -6.30 -11.81 8.63
C GLU A 277 -6.64 -10.53 7.85
N VAL A 278 -6.06 -9.37 8.22
CA VAL A 278 -6.16 -8.12 7.45
C VAL A 278 -5.57 -8.32 6.05
N GLU A 279 -4.35 -8.85 5.96
CA GLU A 279 -3.68 -9.14 4.68
C GLU A 279 -4.55 -10.05 3.80
N LYS A 280 -5.07 -11.14 4.36
CA LYS A 280 -5.93 -12.07 3.65
C LYS A 280 -7.17 -11.39 3.09
N ARG A 281 -7.88 -10.60 3.91
CA ARG A 281 -9.10 -9.87 3.49
C ARG A 281 -8.80 -8.83 2.41
N ALA A 282 -7.77 -8.03 2.61
CA ALA A 282 -7.35 -7.02 1.63
C ALA A 282 -7.02 -7.64 0.27
N ASN A 283 -6.22 -8.71 0.27
CA ASN A 283 -5.80 -9.38 -0.97
C ASN A 283 -6.94 -10.15 -1.68
N SER A 284 -7.90 -10.69 -0.92
CA SER A 284 -9.07 -11.34 -1.53
C SER A 284 -10.02 -10.33 -2.17
N ARG A 285 -10.16 -9.14 -1.58
CA ARG A 285 -11.08 -8.09 -2.03
C ARG A 285 -10.58 -7.34 -3.26
N ILE A 286 -9.26 -7.23 -3.45
CA ILE A 286 -8.71 -6.31 -4.45
C ILE A 286 -9.14 -6.61 -5.88
N LEU A 287 -9.21 -7.87 -6.28
CA LEU A 287 -9.62 -8.27 -7.62
C LEU A 287 -11.09 -7.95 -7.91
N GLU A 288 -11.94 -8.17 -6.92
CA GLU A 288 -13.36 -7.84 -7.01
C GLU A 288 -13.56 -6.30 -7.09
N LEU A 289 -12.82 -5.55 -6.28
CA LEU A 289 -12.85 -4.11 -6.28
C LEU A 289 -12.38 -3.54 -7.62
N GLU A 290 -11.27 -4.02 -8.17
CA GLU A 290 -10.80 -3.62 -9.51
C GLU A 290 -11.86 -3.93 -10.59
N SER A 291 -12.40 -5.14 -10.59
CA SER A 291 -13.44 -5.55 -11.55
C SER A 291 -14.69 -4.66 -11.46
N SER A 292 -15.14 -4.34 -10.25
CA SER A 292 -16.32 -3.48 -10.05
C SER A 292 -16.07 -2.04 -10.52
N MET A 293 -14.87 -1.50 -10.27
CA MET A 293 -14.50 -0.15 -10.70
C MET A 293 -14.34 -0.04 -12.23
N ILE A 294 -13.79 -1.07 -12.87
CA ILE A 294 -13.71 -1.13 -14.33
C ILE A 294 -15.12 -1.12 -14.94
N LYS A 295 -16.02 -1.98 -14.45
CA LYS A 295 -17.41 -2.02 -14.90
C LYS A 295 -18.12 -0.67 -14.70
N PHE A 296 -17.89 -0.01 -13.58
CA PHE A 296 -18.41 1.33 -13.31
C PHE A 296 -17.98 2.33 -14.41
N ALA A 297 -16.69 2.36 -14.73
CA ALA A 297 -16.18 3.28 -15.76
C ALA A 297 -16.67 2.93 -17.18
N GLU A 298 -16.77 1.64 -17.51
CA GLU A 298 -17.33 1.17 -18.78
C GLU A 298 -18.79 1.60 -18.94
N GLN A 299 -19.59 1.49 -17.86
CA GLN A 299 -21.01 1.89 -17.88
C GLN A 299 -21.21 3.40 -17.95
N ASN A 300 -20.37 4.18 -17.24
CA ASN A 300 -20.55 5.64 -17.18
C ASN A 300 -20.05 6.38 -18.40
N VAL A 301 -18.88 6.02 -18.92
CA VAL A 301 -18.20 6.77 -19.99
C VAL A 301 -17.74 5.90 -21.15
N GLY A 302 -18.11 4.62 -21.17
CA GLY A 302 -17.67 3.67 -22.19
C GLY A 302 -16.15 3.45 -22.19
N GLN A 303 -15.53 3.47 -21.00
CA GLN A 303 -14.07 3.40 -20.87
C GLN A 303 -13.51 2.13 -21.50
N LYS A 304 -12.41 2.28 -22.26
CA LYS A 304 -11.73 1.17 -22.94
C LYS A 304 -10.29 1.02 -22.46
N GLU A 305 -9.83 -0.22 -22.47
CA GLU A 305 -8.42 -0.52 -22.30
C GLU A 305 -7.66 -0.40 -23.62
N ILE A 306 -6.51 0.27 -23.57
CA ILE A 306 -5.60 0.47 -24.70
C ILE A 306 -4.25 -0.10 -24.30
N LEU A 307 -3.71 -1.01 -25.08
CA LEU A 307 -2.31 -1.40 -24.95
C LEU A 307 -1.45 -0.40 -25.73
N VAL A 308 -0.54 0.26 -25.03
CA VAL A 308 0.46 1.14 -25.65
C VAL A 308 1.33 0.29 -26.58
N PRO A 309 1.52 0.66 -27.86
CA PRO A 309 2.33 -0.14 -28.76
C PRO A 309 3.78 -0.30 -28.28
N PRO A 310 4.41 -1.46 -28.56
CA PRO A 310 5.80 -1.69 -28.15
C PRO A 310 6.77 -0.61 -28.60
N GLU A 311 6.60 -0.10 -29.81
CA GLU A 311 7.42 0.97 -30.40
C GLU A 311 7.30 2.30 -29.68
N VAL A 312 6.25 2.49 -28.87
CA VAL A 312 6.05 3.65 -27.99
C VAL A 312 6.55 3.32 -26.58
N PHE A 313 6.18 2.15 -26.07
CA PHE A 313 6.48 1.74 -24.69
C PHE A 313 7.98 1.52 -24.44
N PHE A 314 8.68 0.76 -25.31
CA PHE A 314 10.07 0.41 -25.05
C PHE A 314 11.04 1.61 -25.03
N PRO A 315 10.90 2.64 -25.88
CA PRO A 315 11.67 3.88 -25.72
C PRO A 315 11.45 4.57 -24.37
N MET A 316 10.21 4.52 -23.83
CA MET A 316 9.90 5.10 -22.52
C MET A 316 10.50 4.26 -21.38
N LEU A 317 10.45 2.94 -21.49
CA LEU A 317 11.11 2.02 -20.57
C LEU A 317 12.63 2.23 -20.55
N ASP A 318 13.27 2.27 -21.73
CA ASP A 318 14.71 2.51 -21.86
C ASP A 318 15.12 3.86 -21.24
N TRP A 319 14.31 4.87 -21.45
CA TRP A 319 14.54 6.18 -20.84
C TRP A 319 14.40 6.11 -19.31
N ALA A 320 13.37 5.45 -18.79
CA ALA A 320 13.16 5.29 -17.35
C ALA A 320 14.32 4.51 -16.69
N VAL A 321 14.79 3.45 -17.33
CA VAL A 321 15.97 2.68 -16.86
C VAL A 321 17.17 3.61 -16.68
N LYS A 322 17.54 4.36 -17.72
CA LYS A 322 18.74 5.20 -17.73
C LYS A 322 18.64 6.43 -16.85
N ASN A 323 17.47 7.11 -16.86
CA ASN A 323 17.33 8.44 -16.27
C ASN A 323 16.65 8.41 -14.90
N ILE A 324 15.95 7.31 -14.56
CA ILE A 324 15.32 7.16 -13.25
C ILE A 324 16.03 6.07 -12.45
N TRP A 325 16.05 4.81 -12.91
CA TRP A 325 16.52 3.69 -12.10
C TRP A 325 18.01 3.79 -11.80
N GLU A 326 18.86 3.84 -12.85
CA GLU A 326 20.32 3.92 -12.70
C GLU A 326 20.76 5.19 -11.97
N LYS A 327 20.09 6.31 -12.23
CA LYS A 327 20.35 7.56 -11.52
C LYS A 327 20.05 7.42 -10.03
N ARG A 328 18.93 6.79 -9.66
CA ARG A 328 18.54 6.61 -8.26
C ARG A 328 19.40 5.61 -7.52
N VAL A 329 19.83 4.53 -8.17
CA VAL A 329 20.85 3.62 -7.61
C VAL A 329 22.13 4.39 -7.26
N LYS A 330 22.57 5.28 -8.15
CA LYS A 330 23.77 6.11 -7.93
C LYS A 330 23.57 7.17 -6.84
N ASP A 331 22.46 7.90 -6.90
CA ASP A 331 22.21 9.05 -6.03
C ASP A 331 21.83 8.65 -4.61
N TYR A 332 21.25 7.45 -4.44
CA TYR A 332 20.77 6.94 -3.15
C TYR A 332 21.31 5.54 -2.81
N PRO A 333 22.64 5.42 -2.58
CA PRO A 333 23.30 4.13 -2.40
C PRO A 333 22.78 3.33 -1.19
N ALA A 334 22.20 3.98 -0.19
CA ALA A 334 21.56 3.29 0.93
C ALA A 334 20.40 2.38 0.49
N GLY A 335 19.75 2.68 -0.63
CA GLY A 335 18.68 1.86 -1.22
C GLY A 335 19.18 0.70 -2.07
N LEU A 336 20.48 0.55 -2.32
CA LEU A 336 21.03 -0.49 -3.18
C LEU A 336 20.52 -1.90 -2.85
N PRO A 337 20.38 -2.32 -1.57
CA PRO A 337 19.84 -3.64 -1.24
C PRO A 337 18.45 -3.90 -1.81
N LEU A 338 17.59 -2.87 -1.90
CA LEU A 338 16.26 -2.97 -2.48
C LEU A 338 16.32 -3.19 -3.99
N TRP A 339 17.22 -2.47 -4.68
CA TRP A 339 17.40 -2.56 -6.12
C TRP A 339 18.00 -3.90 -6.56
N GLU A 340 19.01 -4.42 -5.83
CA GLU A 340 19.61 -5.74 -6.08
C GLU A 340 18.54 -6.84 -5.93
N GLU A 341 17.75 -6.77 -4.87
CA GLU A 341 16.70 -7.75 -4.63
C GLU A 341 15.56 -7.63 -5.66
N GLY A 342 15.23 -6.40 -6.06
CA GLY A 342 14.29 -6.14 -7.14
C GLY A 342 14.76 -6.74 -8.47
N ALA A 343 16.00 -6.51 -8.84
CA ALA A 343 16.61 -7.08 -10.04
C ALA A 343 16.57 -8.61 -10.01
N ARG A 344 16.95 -9.23 -8.88
CA ARG A 344 16.89 -10.68 -8.69
C ARG A 344 15.47 -11.25 -8.93
N VAL A 345 14.47 -10.61 -8.35
CA VAL A 345 13.08 -11.07 -8.44
C VAL A 345 12.50 -10.89 -9.84
N THR A 346 12.82 -9.79 -10.50
CA THR A 346 12.35 -9.52 -11.87
C THR A 346 13.11 -10.29 -12.94
N GLY A 347 14.31 -10.78 -12.63
CA GLY A 347 15.20 -11.44 -13.59
C GLY A 347 16.11 -10.45 -14.31
N TYR A 348 16.23 -9.20 -13.84
CA TYR A 348 17.18 -8.22 -14.37
C TYR A 348 18.57 -8.48 -13.80
N THR A 349 19.59 -7.97 -14.48
CA THR A 349 20.95 -7.91 -13.94
C THR A 349 21.27 -6.47 -13.55
N LEU A 350 21.69 -6.26 -12.30
CA LEU A 350 22.23 -4.99 -11.82
C LEU A 350 23.73 -5.17 -11.55
N LYS A 351 24.58 -4.47 -12.35
CA LYS A 351 26.03 -4.49 -12.19
C LYS A 351 26.57 -3.09 -12.38
N ASP A 352 27.45 -2.65 -11.49
CA ASP A 352 28.10 -1.33 -11.51
C ASP A 352 27.07 -0.17 -11.68
N GLY A 353 25.90 -0.30 -11.05
CA GLY A 353 24.82 0.68 -11.13
C GLY A 353 24.05 0.70 -12.45
N LYS A 354 24.27 -0.28 -13.34
CA LYS A 354 23.64 -0.42 -14.65
C LYS A 354 22.72 -1.63 -14.70
N PHE A 355 21.55 -1.46 -15.35
CA PHE A 355 20.60 -2.54 -15.58
C PHE A 355 20.74 -3.13 -16.97
N SER A 356 20.59 -4.47 -17.07
CA SER A 356 20.48 -5.22 -18.31
C SER A 356 19.46 -6.34 -18.21
N GLY A 357 19.01 -6.90 -19.34
CA GLY A 357 17.95 -7.91 -19.40
C GLY A 357 16.54 -7.36 -19.15
N VAL A 358 16.39 -6.04 -19.01
CA VAL A 358 15.09 -5.39 -18.72
C VAL A 358 14.16 -5.50 -19.91
N LYS A 359 14.65 -5.16 -21.11
CA LYS A 359 13.84 -5.20 -22.34
C LYS A 359 13.34 -6.60 -22.64
N GLU A 360 14.22 -7.59 -22.57
CA GLU A 360 13.91 -9.01 -22.81
C GLU A 360 12.84 -9.53 -21.84
N ALA A 361 12.93 -9.16 -20.55
CA ALA A 361 11.94 -9.54 -19.55
C ALA A 361 10.56 -8.89 -19.82
N TRP A 362 10.56 -7.63 -20.27
CA TRP A 362 9.33 -6.93 -20.63
C TRP A 362 8.75 -7.44 -21.96
N GLU A 363 9.56 -7.76 -22.96
CA GLU A 363 9.10 -8.40 -24.20
C GLU A 363 8.41 -9.72 -23.92
N LYS A 364 9.01 -10.55 -23.05
CA LYS A 364 8.40 -11.80 -22.61
C LYS A 364 7.05 -11.54 -21.90
N PHE A 365 6.99 -10.59 -20.99
CA PHE A 365 5.77 -10.21 -20.29
C PHE A 365 4.67 -9.72 -21.26
N TYR A 366 5.03 -8.90 -22.25
CA TYR A 366 4.10 -8.43 -23.28
C TYR A 366 3.53 -9.59 -24.08
N VAL A 367 4.35 -10.54 -24.51
CA VAL A 367 3.90 -11.71 -25.27
C VAL A 367 2.97 -12.58 -24.42
N GLU A 368 3.33 -12.86 -23.19
CA GLU A 368 2.56 -13.72 -22.29
C GLU A 368 1.20 -13.10 -21.91
N ASN A 369 1.14 -11.79 -21.68
CA ASN A 369 -0.07 -11.15 -21.15
C ASN A 369 -0.90 -10.44 -22.24
N TYR A 370 -0.28 -10.05 -23.37
CA TYR A 370 -0.92 -9.27 -24.41
C TYR A 370 -0.71 -9.84 -25.83
N GLY A 371 -0.06 -11.00 -25.99
CA GLY A 371 0.39 -11.55 -27.28
C GLY A 371 -0.68 -11.66 -28.37
N GLY A 372 -1.95 -11.85 -27.99
CA GLY A 372 -3.07 -11.78 -28.91
C GLY A 372 -3.45 -10.37 -29.37
N LYS A 373 -3.00 -9.33 -28.68
CA LYS A 373 -3.28 -7.92 -28.98
C LYS A 373 -2.17 -7.24 -29.80
N LEU A 374 -0.97 -7.83 -29.83
CA LEU A 374 0.21 -7.31 -30.57
C LEU A 374 0.17 -7.59 -32.08
N LYS A 375 -0.76 -8.41 -32.55
CA LYS A 375 -0.84 -8.87 -33.96
C LYS A 375 -1.94 -8.17 -34.78
N LYS A 376 -2.42 -7.01 -34.31
CA LYS A 376 -3.45 -6.30 -35.10
C LYS A 376 -3.02 -4.86 -35.39
#